data_b16df591a6a60d1a90da9f7fc1cb8fbc
#
_entry.id   b16df591a6a60d1a90da9f7fc1cb8fbc
#
_cell.length_a   1.000
_cell.length_b   1.000
_cell.length_c   1.000
_cell.angle_alpha   90.00
_cell.angle_beta   90.00
_cell.angle_gamma   90.00
#
_symmetry.space_group_name_H-M   'P 1'
#
loop_
_entity.id
_entity.type
_entity.pdbx_description
1 polymer ?
#
loop_
_entity_poly.entity_id
_entity_poly.type
_entity_poly.pdbx_seq_one_letter_code
_entity_poly.pdbx_strand_id
1 'polypeptide(L)'
;MKQTKIVASISDLRCEADFIKDLYDAGVNVVRINTAHATPDGIRKVINNVRAVSPHLAILIDTKGPEIRTTAVDEHIYFKNGDRLKICGNSSEKTTHDCVNVSYQNFVNDINIGDDILFDDGELAMKIV
;
A
#
# COMPACT_ATOMS: atom_id res chain seq x y z
N MET A 1 26.15 11.10 19.31
CA MET A 1 24.82 11.49 18.77
C MET A 1 24.33 10.35 17.86
N LYS A 2 23.11 9.85 18.06
CA LYS A 2 22.54 8.77 17.23
C LYS A 2 22.32 9.29 15.81
N GLN A 3 23.00 8.73 14.81
CA GLN A 3 22.89 9.15 13.40
C GLN A 3 21.71 8.48 12.70
N THR A 4 21.42 7.21 13.03
CA THR A 4 20.30 6.45 12.46
C THR A 4 19.00 6.80 13.18
N LYS A 5 17.95 7.09 12.42
CA LYS A 5 16.61 7.31 12.93
C LYS A 5 15.81 6.03 12.87
N ILE A 6 14.97 5.81 13.88
CA ILE A 6 14.02 4.69 13.92
C ILE A 6 12.65 5.22 13.51
N VAL A 7 12.08 4.60 12.47
CA VAL A 7 10.72 4.86 12.00
C VAL A 7 9.84 3.68 12.38
N ALA A 8 8.78 3.92 13.13
CA ALA A 8 7.79 2.91 13.51
C ALA A 8 6.47 3.15 12.78
N SER A 9 5.97 2.15 12.04
CA SER A 9 4.64 2.21 11.46
C SER A 9 3.59 1.86 12.51
N ILE A 10 2.60 2.73 12.70
CA ILE A 10 1.53 2.58 13.69
C ILE A 10 0.18 2.67 12.97
N SER A 11 -0.74 1.77 13.33
CA SER A 11 -2.14 1.81 12.89
C SER A 11 -3.04 2.34 14.01
N ASP A 12 -4.25 2.75 13.64
CA ASP A 12 -5.30 3.16 14.59
C ASP A 12 -5.83 2.03 15.49
N LEU A 13 -5.52 0.78 15.12
CA LEU A 13 -5.87 -0.41 15.93
C LEU A 13 -5.00 -0.55 17.18
N ARG A 14 -3.76 -0.04 17.14
CA ARG A 14 -2.83 -0.07 18.27
C ARG A 14 -2.04 1.24 18.31
N CYS A 15 -2.64 2.25 18.89
CA CYS A 15 -2.06 3.60 18.95
C CYS A 15 -2.29 4.32 20.29
N GLU A 16 -2.51 3.57 21.36
CA GLU A 16 -2.71 4.12 22.69
C GLU A 16 -1.47 4.93 23.11
N ALA A 17 -1.69 5.99 23.88
CA ALA A 17 -0.63 6.91 24.30
C ALA A 17 0.51 6.19 25.06
N ASP A 18 0.17 5.22 25.92
CA ASP A 18 1.15 4.43 26.66
C ASP A 18 2.04 3.61 25.71
N PHE A 19 1.43 2.96 24.71
CA PHE A 19 2.19 2.21 23.70
C PHE A 19 3.12 3.13 22.89
N ILE A 20 2.65 4.31 22.49
CA ILE A 20 3.48 5.28 21.78
C ILE A 20 4.59 5.81 22.68
N LYS A 21 4.31 5.99 23.98
CA LYS A 21 5.31 6.39 24.95
C LYS A 21 6.42 5.34 25.11
N ASP A 22 6.07 4.08 25.21
CA ASP A 22 7.05 2.98 25.28
C ASP A 22 7.97 2.97 24.03
N LEU A 23 7.41 3.19 22.83
CA LEU A 23 8.19 3.31 21.61
C LEU A 23 9.11 4.53 21.62
N TYR A 24 8.62 5.67 22.11
CA TYR A 24 9.40 6.89 22.24
C TYR A 24 10.57 6.72 23.22
N ASP A 25 10.31 6.13 24.37
CA ASP A 25 11.32 5.85 25.40
C ASP A 25 12.36 4.81 24.90
N ALA A 26 11.94 3.87 24.05
CA ALA A 26 12.84 2.94 23.35
C ALA A 26 13.67 3.60 22.23
N GLY A 27 13.41 4.88 21.92
CA GLY A 27 14.21 5.69 20.98
C GLY A 27 13.66 5.79 19.58
N VAL A 28 12.37 5.55 19.36
CA VAL A 28 11.68 5.84 18.09
C VAL A 28 11.71 7.35 17.84
N ASN A 29 12.01 7.74 16.62
CA ASN A 29 12.14 9.14 16.20
C ASN A 29 10.98 9.61 15.33
N VAL A 30 10.36 8.69 14.58
CA VAL A 30 9.30 8.98 13.62
C VAL A 30 8.19 7.94 13.74
N VAL A 31 6.97 8.39 13.85
CA VAL A 31 5.77 7.56 13.67
C VAL A 31 5.29 7.68 12.24
N ARG A 32 5.26 6.56 11.50
CA ARG A 32 4.72 6.51 10.14
C ARG A 32 3.27 6.03 10.19
N ILE A 33 2.38 6.77 9.54
CA ILE A 33 0.97 6.44 9.36
C ILE A 33 0.76 6.11 7.89
N ASN A 34 0.42 4.86 7.57
CA ASN A 34 0.05 4.47 6.21
C ASN A 34 -1.42 4.80 5.96
N THR A 35 -1.68 5.76 5.08
CA THR A 35 -3.05 6.22 4.79
C THR A 35 -3.84 5.30 3.87
N ALA A 36 -3.19 4.31 3.24
CA ALA A 36 -3.88 3.38 2.33
C ALA A 36 -4.95 2.52 3.04
N HIS A 37 -4.78 2.30 4.35
CA HIS A 37 -5.67 1.46 5.16
C HIS A 37 -6.27 2.18 6.37
N ALA A 38 -6.04 3.49 6.50
CA ALA A 38 -6.49 4.27 7.64
C ALA A 38 -7.64 5.20 7.26
N THR A 39 -8.61 5.34 8.17
CA THR A 39 -9.67 6.33 8.04
C THR A 39 -9.18 7.70 8.51
N PRO A 40 -9.80 8.83 8.06
CA PRO A 40 -9.45 10.16 8.56
C PRO A 40 -9.51 10.29 10.10
N ASP A 41 -10.49 9.64 10.72
CA ASP A 41 -10.64 9.65 12.18
C ASP A 41 -9.57 8.80 12.87
N GLY A 42 -9.21 7.64 12.29
CA GLY A 42 -8.10 6.81 12.74
C GLY A 42 -6.77 7.56 12.68
N ILE A 43 -6.50 8.25 11.56
CA ILE A 43 -5.30 9.10 11.42
C ILE A 43 -5.28 10.19 12.50
N ARG A 44 -6.40 10.89 12.72
CA ARG A 44 -6.52 11.93 13.73
C ARG A 44 -6.27 11.39 15.14
N LYS A 45 -6.80 10.20 15.46
CA LYS A 45 -6.57 9.52 16.73
C LYS A 45 -5.07 9.26 16.95
N VAL A 46 -4.39 8.68 15.98
CA VAL A 46 -2.94 8.43 16.07
C VAL A 46 -2.17 9.73 16.29
N ILE A 47 -2.47 10.78 15.50
CA ILE A 47 -1.80 12.09 15.61
C ILE A 47 -1.99 12.67 17.01
N ASN A 48 -3.21 12.67 17.53
CA ASN A 48 -3.50 13.21 18.86
C ASN A 48 -2.73 12.47 19.96
N ASN A 49 -2.67 11.14 19.89
CA ASN A 49 -1.95 10.33 20.86
C ASN A 49 -0.42 10.54 20.76
N VAL A 50 0.13 10.66 19.54
CA VAL A 50 1.55 11.00 19.36
C VAL A 50 1.86 12.36 19.96
N ARG A 51 1.00 13.36 19.75
CA ARG A 51 1.20 14.73 20.28
C ARG A 51 1.02 14.81 21.81
N ALA A 52 0.18 13.94 22.37
CA ALA A 52 0.06 13.80 23.82
C ALA A 52 1.34 13.26 24.47
N VAL A 53 2.07 12.39 23.76
CA VAL A 53 3.36 11.85 24.25
C VAL A 53 4.50 12.84 24.08
N SER A 54 4.67 13.40 22.88
CA SER A 54 5.75 14.38 22.64
C SER A 54 5.46 15.27 21.44
N PRO A 55 5.65 16.60 21.55
CA PRO A 55 5.57 17.51 20.41
C PRO A 55 6.74 17.30 19.43
N HIS A 56 7.84 16.69 19.87
CA HIS A 56 9.05 16.49 19.08
C HIS A 56 9.09 15.15 18.34
N LEU A 57 8.20 14.23 18.65
CA LEU A 57 8.09 12.96 17.92
C LEU A 57 7.55 13.25 16.51
N ALA A 58 8.37 13.00 15.51
CA ALA A 58 8.01 13.30 14.12
C ALA A 58 6.88 12.37 13.64
N ILE A 59 6.01 12.91 12.80
CA ILE A 59 4.94 12.16 12.14
C ILE A 59 5.20 12.17 10.64
N LEU A 60 5.24 10.98 10.04
CA LEU A 60 5.32 10.77 8.60
C LEU A 60 3.97 10.23 8.13
N ILE A 61 3.29 11.01 7.30
CA ILE A 61 2.05 10.57 6.65
C ILE A 61 2.44 10.04 5.28
N ASP A 62 2.29 8.73 5.13
CA ASP A 62 2.55 8.03 3.88
C ASP A 62 1.26 7.97 3.07
N THR A 63 1.19 8.82 2.05
CA THR A 63 0.01 8.97 1.21
C THR A 63 0.07 8.02 0.02
N LYS A 64 -1.06 7.40 -0.26
CA LYS A 64 -1.22 6.60 -1.47
C LYS A 64 -1.09 7.50 -2.70
N GLY A 65 -0.15 7.16 -3.57
CA GLY A 65 -0.03 7.75 -4.90
C GLY A 65 -1.08 7.22 -5.89
N PRO A 66 -1.08 7.68 -7.13
CA PRO A 66 -1.86 7.04 -8.20
C PRO A 66 -1.30 5.63 -8.44
N GLU A 67 -2.15 4.62 -8.26
CA GLU A 67 -1.79 3.22 -8.41
C GLU A 67 -2.75 2.52 -9.37
N ILE A 68 -2.20 1.66 -10.23
CA ILE A 68 -3.00 0.70 -10.96
C ILE A 68 -2.98 -0.60 -10.15
N ARG A 69 -4.16 -1.03 -9.69
CA ARG A 69 -4.31 -2.25 -8.89
C ARG A 69 -5.22 -3.24 -9.58
N THR A 70 -4.94 -4.52 -9.38
CA THR A 70 -5.88 -5.58 -9.72
C THR A 70 -7.13 -5.46 -8.84
N THR A 71 -8.28 -5.83 -9.38
CA THR A 71 -9.53 -5.86 -8.63
C THR A 71 -9.58 -7.09 -7.71
N ALA A 72 -10.58 -7.12 -6.83
CA ALA A 72 -10.78 -8.23 -5.90
C ALA A 72 -10.90 -9.57 -6.63
N VAL A 73 -10.45 -10.64 -5.99
CA VAL A 73 -10.61 -12.04 -6.43
C VAL A 73 -11.42 -12.81 -5.38
N ASP A 74 -12.16 -13.81 -5.81
CA ASP A 74 -12.86 -14.70 -4.88
C ASP A 74 -11.97 -15.85 -4.40
N GLU A 75 -11.04 -16.31 -5.27
CA GLU A 75 -10.10 -17.39 -4.98
C GLU A 75 -8.70 -17.04 -5.49
N HIS A 76 -7.67 -17.64 -4.90
CA HIS A 76 -6.30 -17.49 -5.39
C HIS A 76 -6.17 -18.00 -6.82
N ILE A 77 -5.57 -17.20 -7.68
CA ILE A 77 -5.32 -17.54 -9.08
C ILE A 77 -3.84 -17.85 -9.23
N TYR A 78 -3.53 -19.00 -9.80
CA TYR A 78 -2.16 -19.46 -10.01
C TYR A 78 -1.82 -19.45 -11.49
N PHE A 79 -0.68 -18.86 -11.83
CA PHE A 79 -0.13 -18.85 -13.17
C PHE A 79 1.19 -19.59 -13.22
N LYS A 80 1.48 -20.19 -14.38
CA LYS A 80 2.76 -20.83 -14.67
C LYS A 80 3.51 -20.01 -15.71
N ASN A 81 4.82 -20.16 -15.73
CA ASN A 81 5.64 -19.52 -16.77
C ASN A 81 5.18 -19.95 -18.17
N GLY A 82 4.89 -18.98 -19.02
CA GLY A 82 4.37 -19.18 -20.37
C GLY A 82 2.85 -19.13 -20.51
N ASP A 83 2.11 -19.04 -19.41
CA ASP A 83 0.67 -18.84 -19.46
C ASP A 83 0.32 -17.51 -20.12
N ARG A 84 -0.80 -17.48 -20.82
CA ARG A 84 -1.38 -16.26 -21.38
C ARG A 84 -2.60 -15.87 -20.60
N LEU A 85 -2.69 -14.61 -20.23
CA LEU A 85 -3.83 -14.07 -19.54
C LEU A 85 -4.35 -12.82 -20.25
N LYS A 86 -5.62 -12.54 -20.07
CA LYS A 86 -6.25 -11.32 -20.53
C LYS A 86 -6.26 -10.29 -19.41
N ILE A 87 -5.91 -9.04 -19.72
CA ILE A 87 -6.01 -7.92 -18.77
C ILE A 87 -7.01 -6.91 -19.31
N CYS A 88 -7.92 -6.45 -18.44
CA CYS A 88 -8.97 -5.51 -18.79
C CYS A 88 -8.96 -4.31 -17.84
N GLY A 89 -9.12 -3.10 -18.35
CA GLY A 89 -9.32 -1.88 -17.58
C GLY A 89 -10.75 -1.77 -17.05
N ASN A 90 -11.18 -2.66 -16.17
CA ASN A 90 -12.53 -2.65 -15.64
C ASN A 90 -12.53 -2.77 -14.10
N SER A 91 -12.67 -1.63 -13.44
CA SER A 91 -12.67 -1.56 -11.96
C SER A 91 -13.96 -2.09 -11.32
N SER A 92 -15.03 -2.32 -12.09
CA SER A 92 -16.32 -2.78 -11.58
C SER A 92 -16.44 -4.30 -11.52
N GLU A 93 -15.59 -5.00 -12.26
CA GLU A 93 -15.59 -6.45 -12.32
C GLU A 93 -14.47 -7.04 -11.45
N LYS A 94 -14.74 -8.20 -10.86
CA LYS A 94 -13.71 -8.96 -10.14
C LYS A 94 -12.72 -9.58 -11.12
N THR A 95 -11.48 -9.71 -10.69
CA THR A 95 -10.47 -10.51 -11.39
C THR A 95 -10.85 -11.98 -11.33
N THR A 96 -10.73 -12.67 -12.46
CA THR A 96 -10.94 -14.11 -12.61
C THR A 96 -9.73 -14.74 -13.27
N HIS A 97 -9.70 -16.07 -13.35
CA HIS A 97 -8.66 -16.79 -14.09
C HIS A 97 -8.61 -16.39 -15.57
N ASP A 98 -9.76 -16.05 -16.17
CA ASP A 98 -9.85 -15.72 -17.59
C ASP A 98 -9.52 -14.27 -17.91
N CYS A 99 -9.71 -13.36 -16.94
CA CYS A 99 -9.41 -11.94 -17.11
C CYS A 99 -8.99 -11.30 -15.79
N VAL A 100 -7.80 -10.75 -15.77
CA VAL A 100 -7.32 -9.87 -14.69
C VAL A 100 -7.87 -8.47 -14.94
N ASN A 101 -8.75 -8.00 -14.08
CA ASN A 101 -9.29 -6.66 -14.13
C ASN A 101 -8.42 -5.69 -13.32
N VAL A 102 -8.19 -4.50 -13.85
CA VAL A 102 -7.41 -3.46 -13.17
C VAL A 102 -8.22 -2.19 -12.97
N SER A 103 -7.82 -1.40 -11.97
CA SER A 103 -8.49 -0.17 -11.55
C SER A 103 -8.40 0.97 -12.57
N TYR A 104 -7.51 0.87 -13.58
CA TYR A 104 -7.30 1.89 -14.59
C TYR A 104 -8.09 1.57 -15.86
N GLN A 105 -9.14 2.35 -16.14
CA GLN A 105 -10.08 2.10 -17.24
C GLN A 105 -9.43 2.20 -18.63
N ASN A 106 -8.47 3.13 -18.80
CA ASN A 106 -7.79 3.31 -20.10
C ASN A 106 -6.57 2.39 -20.27
N PHE A 107 -6.36 1.43 -19.39
CA PHE A 107 -5.19 0.56 -19.37
C PHE A 107 -4.83 0.01 -20.75
N VAL A 108 -5.81 -0.53 -21.47
CA VAL A 108 -5.60 -1.16 -22.79
C VAL A 108 -5.19 -0.15 -23.87
N ASN A 109 -5.60 1.12 -23.71
CA ASN A 109 -5.29 2.17 -24.69
C ASN A 109 -3.89 2.77 -24.49
N ASP A 110 -3.32 2.64 -23.31
CA ASP A 110 -2.05 3.26 -22.91
C ASP A 110 -0.87 2.28 -22.93
N ILE A 111 -1.09 1.05 -23.39
CA ILE A 111 -0.06 0.02 -23.53
C ILE A 111 0.12 -0.40 -24.98
N ASN A 112 1.30 -0.90 -25.31
CA ASN A 112 1.64 -1.35 -26.66
C ASN A 112 2.10 -2.82 -26.64
N ILE A 113 1.97 -3.50 -27.77
CA ILE A 113 2.56 -4.81 -27.98
C ILE A 113 4.08 -4.72 -27.76
N GLY A 114 4.60 -5.61 -26.94
CA GLY A 114 6.02 -5.63 -26.57
C GLY A 114 6.35 -4.93 -25.25
N ASP A 115 5.41 -4.18 -24.66
CA ASP A 115 5.62 -3.58 -23.34
C ASP A 115 5.67 -4.66 -22.25
N ASP A 116 6.39 -4.36 -21.17
CA ASP A 116 6.45 -5.21 -19.99
C ASP A 116 5.46 -4.70 -18.93
N ILE A 117 4.69 -5.61 -18.35
CA ILE A 117 3.84 -5.35 -17.21
C ILE A 117 4.45 -6.01 -15.98
N LEU A 118 4.65 -5.22 -14.93
CA LEU A 118 5.20 -5.67 -13.66
C LEU A 118 4.08 -5.70 -12.61
N PHE A 119 4.01 -6.78 -11.83
CA PHE A 119 3.16 -6.90 -10.68
C PHE A 119 4.03 -7.06 -9.42
N ASP A 120 3.55 -6.52 -8.30
CA ASP A 120 4.18 -6.63 -6.97
C ASP A 120 5.67 -6.30 -7.02
N ASP A 121 5.97 -5.04 -7.38
CA ASP A 121 7.34 -4.51 -7.50
C ASP A 121 8.26 -5.31 -8.45
N GLY A 122 7.67 -6.06 -9.38
CA GLY A 122 8.39 -6.85 -10.38
C GLY A 122 8.63 -8.31 -10.00
N GLU A 123 8.02 -8.81 -8.93
CA GLU A 123 8.06 -10.25 -8.61
C GLU A 123 7.42 -11.10 -9.73
N LEU A 124 6.41 -10.54 -10.39
CA LEU A 124 5.82 -11.15 -11.57
C LEU A 124 5.95 -10.19 -12.76
N ALA A 125 6.57 -10.65 -13.84
CA ALA A 125 6.74 -9.90 -15.08
C ALA A 125 6.02 -10.62 -16.23
N MET A 126 5.29 -9.84 -17.03
CA MET A 126 4.58 -10.31 -18.21
C MET A 126 4.86 -9.41 -19.40
N LYS A 127 4.75 -9.95 -20.59
CA LYS A 127 4.93 -9.22 -21.84
C LYS A 127 3.61 -9.12 -22.60
N ILE A 128 3.30 -7.94 -23.09
CA ILE A 128 2.13 -7.70 -23.97
C ILE A 128 2.38 -8.35 -25.34
N VAL A 129 1.45 -9.18 -25.78
CA VAL A 129 1.50 -9.91 -27.06
C VAL A 129 0.31 -9.61 -27.95
#